data_ad24763ea77a130b3f360b72e4aca6e1
#
_entry.id   ad24763ea77a130b3f360b72e4aca6e1
#
_cell.length_a   1.000
_cell.length_b   1.000
_cell.length_c   1.000
_cell.angle_alpha   90.00
_cell.angle_beta   90.00
_cell.angle_gamma   90.00
#
_symmetry.space_group_name_H-M   'P 1'
#
loop_
_entity.id
_entity.type
_entity.pdbx_description
1 polymer ?
#
loop_
_entity_poly.entity_id
_entity_poly.type
_entity_poly.pdbx_seq_one_letter_code
_entity_poly.pdbx_strand_id
1 'polypeptide(L)'
;MFSPYEGSLRVPFLIRWPGKIPQKQVSNEIVHQIDIFPTIASFIGAEIPTDRVIDGVDQSDFFMGKTSKSARESLVIYIGNELFGAKWRNWKILLKELDEDGYGIKEMAYPSVYNLIVDPKEEVPELNYLNDTWVDFPLYQVLEDHEWSIENDSGSPGP
;
A
#
# COMPACT_ATOMS: atom_id res chain seq x y z
N MET A 1 -2.76 11.64 13.59
CA MET A 1 -1.32 11.91 13.58
C MET A 1 -0.77 11.20 12.36
N PHE A 2 -0.10 11.91 11.49
CA PHE A 2 0.46 11.33 10.28
C PHE A 2 1.78 10.66 10.66
N SER A 3 1.87 9.35 10.46
CA SER A 3 3.12 8.60 10.65
C SER A 3 3.20 7.47 9.61
N PRO A 4 4.42 6.97 9.30
CA PRO A 4 4.58 5.90 8.31
C PRO A 4 4.23 4.51 8.86
N TYR A 5 3.82 4.40 10.12
CA TYR A 5 3.56 3.14 10.80
C TYR A 5 2.12 2.64 10.58
N GLU A 6 1.93 1.31 10.67
CA GLU A 6 0.65 0.64 10.42
C GLU A 6 -0.49 1.22 11.28
N GLY A 7 -0.21 1.64 12.52
CA GLY A 7 -1.20 2.26 13.39
C GLY A 7 -1.79 3.58 12.86
N SER A 8 -1.11 4.22 11.91
CA SER A 8 -1.59 5.43 11.22
C SER A 8 -2.12 5.14 9.81
N LEU A 9 -1.60 4.10 9.16
CA LEU A 9 -1.94 3.78 7.76
C LEU A 9 -3.17 2.87 7.68
N ARG A 10 -3.31 1.90 8.59
CA ARG A 10 -4.43 0.96 8.57
C ARG A 10 -5.68 1.55 9.19
N VAL A 11 -6.77 1.42 8.46
CA VAL A 11 -8.10 1.80 8.93
C VAL A 11 -9.06 0.61 8.74
N PRO A 12 -10.07 0.46 9.62
CA PRO A 12 -11.12 -0.51 9.38
C PRO A 12 -11.87 -0.20 8.09
N PHE A 13 -12.05 -1.22 7.24
CA PHE A 13 -12.86 -1.13 6.04
C PHE A 13 -13.99 -2.15 6.12
N LEU A 14 -15.21 -1.73 5.87
CA LEU A 14 -16.42 -2.55 5.92
C LEU A 14 -17.19 -2.38 4.61
N ILE A 15 -17.49 -3.49 3.96
CA ILE A 15 -18.29 -3.50 2.75
C ILE A 15 -19.46 -4.46 2.92
N ARG A 16 -20.65 -4.06 2.43
CA ARG A 16 -21.85 -4.88 2.49
C ARG A 16 -22.65 -4.76 1.22
N TRP A 17 -22.86 -5.89 0.55
CA TRP A 17 -23.73 -5.97 -0.61
C TRP A 17 -24.48 -7.34 -0.58
N PRO A 18 -25.68 -7.37 0.00
CA PRO A 18 -26.45 -8.61 0.14
C PRO A 18 -26.65 -9.34 -1.18
N GLY A 19 -26.40 -10.64 -1.19
CA GLY A 19 -26.54 -11.49 -2.37
C GLY A 19 -25.41 -11.38 -3.40
N LYS A 20 -24.42 -10.50 -3.18
CA LYS A 20 -23.23 -10.34 -4.05
C LYS A 20 -21.94 -10.59 -3.30
N ILE A 21 -21.77 -9.96 -2.17
CA ILE A 21 -20.56 -10.12 -1.33
C ILE A 21 -20.85 -11.17 -0.24
N PRO A 22 -20.00 -12.18 -0.08
CA PRO A 22 -20.15 -13.20 0.96
C PRO A 22 -20.17 -12.58 2.37
N GLN A 23 -20.97 -13.14 3.26
CA GLN A 23 -21.10 -12.68 4.63
C GLN A 23 -19.93 -13.20 5.50
N LYS A 24 -19.62 -12.47 6.58
CA LYS A 24 -18.67 -12.88 7.61
C LYS A 24 -17.24 -13.12 7.10
N GLN A 25 -16.85 -12.46 6.03
CA GLN A 25 -15.46 -12.48 5.57
C GLN A 25 -14.64 -11.50 6.41
N VAL A 26 -13.44 -11.92 6.78
CA VAL A 26 -12.42 -11.07 7.41
C VAL A 26 -11.11 -11.31 6.67
N SER A 27 -10.43 -10.26 6.27
CA SER A 27 -9.17 -10.36 5.56
C SER A 27 -8.21 -9.27 6.03
N ASN A 28 -6.91 -9.55 5.97
CA ASN A 28 -5.81 -8.62 6.17
C ASN A 28 -5.05 -8.33 4.87
N GLU A 29 -5.60 -8.73 3.73
CA GLU A 29 -5.05 -8.38 2.42
C GLU A 29 -5.02 -6.87 2.22
N ILE A 30 -4.08 -6.40 1.41
CA ILE A 30 -3.94 -4.96 1.13
C ILE A 30 -5.09 -4.51 0.23
N VAL A 31 -5.85 -3.54 0.69
CA VAL A 31 -6.80 -2.77 -0.12
C VAL A 31 -6.53 -1.29 0.15
N HIS A 32 -6.21 -0.55 -0.89
CA HIS A 32 -5.94 0.87 -0.77
C HIS A 32 -7.20 1.70 -1.07
N GLN A 33 -7.32 2.88 -0.48
CA GLN A 33 -8.49 3.75 -0.71
C GLN A 33 -8.70 4.10 -2.18
N ILE A 34 -7.62 4.23 -2.96
CA ILE A 34 -7.69 4.49 -4.41
C ILE A 34 -8.31 3.34 -5.20
N ASP A 35 -8.33 2.11 -4.66
CA ASP A 35 -8.91 0.93 -5.31
C ASP A 35 -10.45 0.97 -5.33
N ILE A 36 -11.06 1.81 -4.49
CA ILE A 36 -12.52 1.91 -4.38
C ILE A 36 -13.13 2.40 -5.69
N PHE A 37 -12.51 3.37 -6.36
CA PHE A 37 -13.03 3.91 -7.60
C PHE A 37 -13.11 2.86 -8.73
N PRO A 38 -12.03 2.18 -9.14
CA PRO A 38 -12.12 1.16 -10.19
C PRO A 38 -12.98 -0.04 -9.77
N THR A 39 -13.01 -0.38 -8.48
CA THR A 39 -13.86 -1.47 -7.97
C THR A 39 -15.34 -1.13 -8.11
N ILE A 40 -15.76 0.08 -7.77
CA ILE A 40 -17.15 0.51 -7.96
C ILE A 40 -17.49 0.56 -9.44
N ALA A 41 -16.61 1.10 -10.29
CA ALA A 41 -16.83 1.11 -11.73
C ALA A 41 -17.07 -0.31 -12.26
N SER A 42 -16.28 -1.29 -11.86
CA SER A 42 -16.45 -2.70 -12.19
C SER A 42 -17.80 -3.26 -11.70
N PHE A 43 -18.22 -2.94 -10.47
CA PHE A 43 -19.48 -3.40 -9.92
C PHE A 43 -20.72 -2.93 -10.71
N ILE A 44 -20.66 -1.72 -11.25
CA ILE A 44 -21.78 -1.12 -12.01
C ILE A 44 -21.63 -1.25 -13.53
N GLY A 45 -20.52 -1.86 -14.00
CA GLY A 45 -20.22 -1.99 -15.43
C GLY A 45 -19.90 -0.66 -16.11
N ALA A 46 -19.36 0.31 -15.37
CA ALA A 46 -18.90 1.58 -15.92
C ALA A 46 -17.48 1.47 -16.46
N GLU A 47 -17.19 2.23 -17.50
CA GLU A 47 -15.84 2.36 -18.02
C GLU A 47 -14.99 3.30 -17.16
N ILE A 48 -13.73 2.92 -16.96
CA ILE A 48 -12.73 3.76 -16.27
C ILE A 48 -12.16 4.75 -17.31
N PRO A 49 -11.95 6.03 -16.95
CA PRO A 49 -11.29 6.99 -17.85
C PRO A 49 -9.93 6.48 -18.34
N THR A 50 -9.67 6.64 -19.63
CA THR A 50 -8.41 6.25 -20.27
C THR A 50 -7.53 7.45 -20.65
N ASP A 51 -8.01 8.64 -20.34
CA ASP A 51 -7.34 9.92 -20.61
C ASP A 51 -6.30 10.30 -19.53
N ARG A 52 -6.20 9.50 -18.51
CA ARG A 52 -5.28 9.67 -17.39
C ARG A 52 -4.91 8.34 -16.75
N VAL A 53 -3.79 8.29 -16.04
CA VAL A 53 -3.39 7.12 -15.23
C VAL A 53 -4.29 7.00 -14.00
N ILE A 54 -4.76 5.80 -13.73
CA ILE A 54 -5.54 5.44 -12.53
C ILE A 54 -4.75 4.39 -11.76
N ASP A 55 -4.16 4.79 -10.64
CA ASP A 55 -3.34 3.91 -9.78
C ASP A 55 -4.16 2.90 -8.99
N GLY A 56 -5.47 3.08 -8.94
CA GLY A 56 -6.38 2.16 -8.28
C GLY A 56 -6.49 0.83 -9.03
N VAL A 57 -6.59 -0.26 -8.28
CA VAL A 57 -6.74 -1.63 -8.79
C VAL A 57 -8.15 -2.12 -8.51
N ASP A 58 -8.78 -2.78 -9.48
CA ASP A 58 -10.10 -3.39 -9.30
C ASP A 58 -10.03 -4.57 -8.32
N GLN A 59 -10.73 -4.46 -7.21
CA GLN A 59 -10.85 -5.46 -6.14
C GLN A 59 -12.19 -6.25 -6.20
N SER A 60 -12.94 -6.12 -7.28
CA SER A 60 -14.29 -6.70 -7.37
C SER A 60 -14.31 -8.20 -7.16
N ASP A 61 -13.38 -8.93 -7.76
CA ASP A 61 -13.30 -10.39 -7.62
C ASP A 61 -12.90 -10.82 -6.20
N PHE A 62 -12.03 -10.04 -5.55
CA PHE A 62 -11.67 -10.25 -4.16
C PHE A 62 -12.86 -10.00 -3.23
N PHE A 63 -13.55 -8.88 -3.36
CA PHE A 63 -14.72 -8.58 -2.53
C PHE A 63 -15.89 -9.55 -2.76
N MET A 64 -16.10 -10.01 -3.99
CA MET A 64 -17.12 -11.02 -4.31
C MET A 64 -16.73 -12.44 -3.88
N GLY A 65 -15.53 -12.64 -3.33
CA GLY A 65 -15.06 -13.95 -2.86
C GLY A 65 -14.70 -14.92 -3.98
N LYS A 66 -14.47 -14.44 -5.20
CA LYS A 66 -13.99 -15.27 -6.31
C LYS A 66 -12.50 -15.59 -6.17
N THR A 67 -11.75 -14.72 -5.49
CA THR A 67 -10.36 -14.93 -5.11
C THR A 67 -10.19 -14.74 -3.62
N SER A 68 -9.20 -15.40 -3.04
CA SER A 68 -8.85 -15.25 -1.62
C SER A 68 -7.80 -14.16 -1.38
N LYS A 69 -7.23 -13.60 -2.45
CA LYS A 69 -6.17 -12.59 -2.41
C LYS A 69 -6.63 -11.31 -3.06
N SER A 70 -6.18 -10.19 -2.50
CA SER A 70 -6.28 -8.89 -3.13
C SER A 70 -5.55 -8.85 -4.47
N ALA A 71 -6.05 -8.05 -5.40
CA ALA A 71 -5.34 -7.75 -6.63
C ALA A 71 -4.15 -6.79 -6.41
N ARG A 72 -4.08 -6.13 -5.24
CA ARG A 72 -2.97 -5.25 -4.84
C ARG A 72 -2.02 -5.99 -3.92
N GLU A 73 -0.75 -6.06 -4.31
CA GLU A 73 0.31 -6.66 -3.49
C GLU A 73 1.19 -5.63 -2.79
N SER A 74 1.18 -4.37 -3.25
CA SER A 74 2.10 -3.34 -2.78
C SER A 74 1.47 -1.96 -2.72
N LEU A 75 2.11 -1.10 -1.95
CA LEU A 75 1.83 0.34 -1.92
C LEU A 75 3.09 1.10 -1.50
N VAL A 76 3.17 2.37 -1.89
CA VAL A 76 4.17 3.32 -1.41
C VAL A 76 3.60 4.17 -0.27
N ILE A 77 4.47 4.64 0.60
CA ILE A 77 4.10 5.36 1.82
C ILE A 77 4.64 6.78 1.72
N TYR A 78 3.70 7.74 1.69
CA TYR A 78 3.99 9.15 1.70
C TYR A 78 3.52 9.82 2.99
N ILE A 79 4.26 10.81 3.45
CA ILE A 79 3.82 11.78 4.45
C ILE A 79 4.02 13.17 3.83
N GLY A 80 2.91 13.86 3.56
CA GLY A 80 2.95 15.05 2.73
C GLY A 80 3.44 14.71 1.32
N ASN A 81 4.52 15.36 0.89
CA ASN A 81 5.17 15.13 -0.41
C ASN A 81 6.43 14.26 -0.32
N GLU A 82 6.74 13.73 0.86
CA GLU A 82 7.95 12.93 1.10
C GLU A 82 7.64 11.44 1.05
N LEU A 83 8.43 10.71 0.26
CA LEU A 83 8.39 9.27 0.21
C LEU A 83 9.10 8.70 1.45
N PHE A 84 8.37 7.95 2.27
CA PHE A 84 8.88 7.34 3.49
C PHE A 84 9.24 5.88 3.32
N GLY A 85 8.66 5.18 2.36
CA GLY A 85 8.95 3.78 2.13
C GLY A 85 7.90 3.07 1.31
N ALA A 86 7.92 1.75 1.38
CA ALA A 86 6.99 0.89 0.66
C ALA A 86 6.56 -0.32 1.50
N LYS A 87 5.44 -0.89 1.10
CA LYS A 87 4.93 -2.15 1.62
C LYS A 87 4.73 -3.12 0.46
N TRP A 88 5.17 -4.34 0.65
CA TRP A 88 4.93 -5.46 -0.24
C TRP A 88 4.43 -6.66 0.57
N ARG A 89 3.17 -7.05 0.36
CA ARG A 89 2.50 -8.09 1.15
C ARG A 89 2.59 -7.81 2.65
N ASN A 90 3.28 -8.66 3.39
CA ASN A 90 3.46 -8.54 4.84
C ASN A 90 4.79 -7.87 5.24
N TRP A 91 5.54 -7.40 4.26
CA TRP A 91 6.82 -6.74 4.49
C TRP A 91 6.72 -5.26 4.22
N LYS A 92 7.47 -4.50 4.99
CA LYS A 92 7.50 -3.05 4.89
C LYS A 92 8.94 -2.55 5.03
N ILE A 93 9.32 -1.63 4.18
CA ILE A 93 10.58 -0.90 4.26
C ILE A 93 10.30 0.56 4.56
N LEU A 94 11.02 1.12 5.52
CA LEU A 94 11.05 2.55 5.80
C LEU A 94 12.44 3.10 5.50
N LEU A 95 12.50 4.15 4.70
CA LEU A 95 13.71 4.86 4.31
C LEU A 95 13.96 6.08 5.21
N LYS A 96 12.88 6.59 5.82
CA LYS A 96 12.84 7.78 6.65
C LYS A 96 12.02 7.54 7.90
N GLU A 97 12.37 8.25 8.97
CA GLU A 97 11.61 8.30 10.21
C GLU A 97 11.15 9.73 10.49
N LEU A 98 10.15 9.86 11.34
CA LEU A 98 9.87 11.14 11.96
C LEU A 98 10.84 11.34 13.14
N ASP A 99 11.22 12.58 13.40
CA ASP A 99 11.97 12.91 14.60
C ASP A 99 11.17 12.65 15.90
N GLU A 100 11.82 12.79 17.03
CA GLU A 100 11.21 12.54 18.34
C GLU A 100 9.98 13.44 18.60
N ASP A 101 9.98 14.64 18.04
CA ASP A 101 8.86 15.58 18.16
C ASP A 101 7.73 15.28 17.16
N GLY A 102 7.98 14.43 16.16
CA GLY A 102 7.03 14.00 15.14
C GLY A 102 6.73 15.04 14.06
N TYR A 103 7.56 16.07 13.94
CA TYR A 103 7.40 17.15 12.96
C TYR A 103 8.52 17.20 11.91
N GLY A 104 9.73 16.76 12.26
CA GLY A 104 10.87 16.72 11.35
C GLY A 104 11.03 15.34 10.71
N ILE A 105 11.76 15.30 9.62
CA ILE A 105 12.12 14.09 8.91
C ILE A 105 13.56 13.76 9.19
N LYS A 106 13.81 12.53 9.60
CA LYS A 106 15.15 12.00 9.84
C LYS A 106 15.46 10.97 8.76
N GLU A 107 16.47 11.25 7.97
CA GLU A 107 17.06 10.28 7.05
C GLU A 107 17.74 9.17 7.86
N MET A 108 17.47 7.92 7.48
CA MET A 108 18.11 6.78 8.13
C MET A 108 19.38 6.38 7.38
N ALA A 109 20.44 6.02 8.13
CA ALA A 109 21.66 5.50 7.53
C ALA A 109 21.44 4.15 6.82
N TYR A 110 20.50 3.38 7.33
CA TYR A 110 20.05 2.12 6.75
C TYR A 110 18.52 2.04 6.86
N PRO A 111 17.82 1.56 5.83
CA PRO A 111 16.38 1.35 5.90
C PRO A 111 15.99 0.38 7.00
N SER A 112 14.84 0.61 7.62
CA SER A 112 14.24 -0.33 8.55
C SER A 112 13.26 -1.24 7.80
N VAL A 113 13.41 -2.55 7.96
CA VAL A 113 12.52 -3.55 7.36
C VAL A 113 11.73 -4.25 8.46
N TYR A 114 10.43 -4.41 8.25
CA TYR A 114 9.52 -5.00 9.22
C TYR A 114 8.75 -6.17 8.60
N ASN A 115 8.64 -7.26 9.35
CA ASN A 115 7.74 -8.36 9.07
C ASN A 115 6.43 -8.17 9.85
N LEU A 116 5.40 -7.68 9.21
CA LEU A 116 4.14 -7.30 9.85
C LEU A 116 3.28 -8.49 10.35
N ILE A 117 3.68 -9.73 10.05
CA ILE A 117 3.06 -10.93 10.66
C ILE A 117 3.62 -11.13 12.06
N VAL A 118 4.94 -10.99 12.21
CA VAL A 118 5.65 -11.25 13.46
C VAL A 118 5.60 -10.02 14.36
N ASP A 119 5.78 -8.85 13.76
CA ASP A 119 5.78 -7.55 14.43
C ASP A 119 4.76 -6.58 13.82
N PRO A 120 3.46 -6.77 14.10
CA PRO A 120 2.41 -5.90 13.56
C PRO A 120 2.40 -4.48 14.13
N LYS A 121 3.22 -4.21 15.15
CA LYS A 121 3.35 -2.89 15.78
C LYS A 121 4.60 -2.14 15.32
N GLU A 122 5.46 -2.82 14.58
CA GLU A 122 6.71 -2.22 14.07
C GLU A 122 7.63 -1.73 15.20
N GLU A 123 7.74 -2.52 16.28
CA GLU A 123 8.55 -2.18 17.46
C GLU A 123 10.02 -2.55 17.27
N VAL A 124 10.29 -3.59 16.46
CA VAL A 124 11.64 -4.12 16.25
C VAL A 124 11.90 -4.37 14.76
N PRO A 125 12.71 -3.53 14.11
CA PRO A 125 13.14 -3.79 12.74
C PRO A 125 13.87 -5.13 12.62
N GLU A 126 13.64 -5.84 11.53
CA GLU A 126 14.39 -7.07 11.24
C GLU A 126 15.87 -6.75 11.05
N LEU A 127 16.68 -7.17 12.01
CA LEU A 127 18.13 -6.97 11.99
C LEU A 127 18.88 -8.12 11.31
N ASN A 128 18.19 -9.19 10.96
CA ASN A 128 18.78 -10.40 10.35
C ASN A 128 18.93 -10.29 8.85
N TYR A 129 19.68 -9.31 8.39
CA TYR A 129 20.00 -9.10 6.97
C TYR A 129 20.51 -10.36 6.23
N LEU A 130 20.98 -11.36 6.93
CA LEU A 130 21.51 -12.57 6.31
C LEU A 130 20.43 -13.59 5.90
N ASN A 131 19.28 -13.59 6.55
CA ASN A 131 18.22 -14.57 6.29
C ASN A 131 17.08 -14.00 5.44
N ASP A 132 16.87 -12.70 5.47
CA ASP A 132 15.69 -12.04 4.87
C ASP A 132 16.03 -11.05 3.74
N THR A 133 17.28 -11.05 3.25
CA THR A 133 17.72 -10.21 2.10
C THR A 133 16.89 -10.42 0.83
N TRP A 134 16.17 -11.55 0.74
CA TRP A 134 15.30 -11.84 -0.38
C TRP A 134 14.09 -10.89 -0.46
N VAL A 135 13.68 -10.26 0.65
CA VAL A 135 12.57 -9.31 0.68
C VAL A 135 12.98 -7.92 0.21
N ASP A 136 14.26 -7.61 0.24
CA ASP A 136 14.76 -6.32 -0.20
C ASP A 136 14.45 -6.10 -1.69
N PHE A 137 14.67 -7.13 -2.51
CA PHE A 137 14.43 -7.02 -3.95
C PHE A 137 12.98 -6.61 -4.29
N PRO A 138 11.91 -7.30 -3.84
CA PRO A 138 10.55 -6.88 -4.15
C PRO A 138 10.17 -5.55 -3.50
N LEU A 139 10.73 -5.18 -2.34
CA LEU A 139 10.46 -3.89 -1.72
C LEU A 139 11.10 -2.73 -2.50
N TYR A 140 12.36 -2.87 -2.91
CA TYR A 140 13.02 -1.87 -3.76
C TYR A 140 12.39 -1.80 -5.15
N GLN A 141 11.94 -2.93 -5.71
CA GLN A 141 11.22 -2.92 -6.98
C GLN A 141 9.94 -2.08 -6.92
N VAL A 142 9.20 -2.13 -5.81
CA VAL A 142 8.02 -1.26 -5.63
C VAL A 142 8.40 0.22 -5.66
N LEU A 143 9.53 0.59 -5.06
CA LEU A 143 10.02 1.98 -5.06
C LEU A 143 10.48 2.41 -6.45
N GLU A 144 11.26 1.57 -7.13
CA GLU A 144 11.76 1.83 -8.49
C GLU A 144 10.61 1.95 -9.51
N ASP A 145 9.64 1.03 -9.46
CA ASP A 145 8.46 1.07 -10.33
C ASP A 145 7.66 2.36 -10.11
N HIS A 146 7.57 2.80 -8.86
CA HIS A 146 6.89 4.05 -8.52
C HIS A 146 7.65 5.28 -9.03
N GLU A 147 8.96 5.36 -8.82
CA GLU A 147 9.80 6.45 -9.34
C GLU A 147 9.72 6.51 -10.86
N TRP A 148 9.83 5.36 -11.52
CA TRP A 148 9.69 5.25 -12.97
C TRP A 148 8.31 5.75 -13.44
N SER A 149 7.24 5.42 -12.71
CA SER A 149 5.88 5.86 -13.06
C SER A 149 5.74 7.37 -12.99
N ILE A 150 6.32 8.02 -11.98
CA ILE A 150 6.31 9.48 -11.83
C ILE A 150 7.09 10.15 -12.99
N GLU A 151 8.26 9.62 -13.33
CA GLU A 151 9.10 10.18 -14.41
C GLU A 151 8.47 10.03 -15.79
N ASN A 152 7.70 8.96 -16.01
CA ASN A 152 7.11 8.62 -17.31
C ASN A 152 5.61 8.96 -17.42
N ASP A 153 4.97 9.33 -16.34
CA ASP A 153 3.62 9.88 -16.37
C ASP A 153 3.69 11.35 -16.79
N SER A 154 3.24 11.60 -18.02
CA SER A 154 3.19 12.98 -18.56
C SER A 154 2.24 13.92 -17.81
N GLY A 155 1.58 13.44 -16.77
CA GLY A 155 0.62 14.17 -15.98
C GLY A 155 -0.52 14.73 -16.81
N SER A 156 -1.77 14.52 -16.45
CA SER A 156 -2.84 15.29 -17.08
C SER A 156 -2.56 16.77 -16.86
N PRO A 157 -2.48 17.62 -17.91
CA PRO A 157 -2.35 19.04 -17.70
C PRO A 157 -3.49 19.49 -16.77
N GLY A 158 -3.13 20.04 -15.62
CA GLY A 158 -4.10 20.61 -14.70
C GLY A 158 -4.99 21.62 -15.43
N PRO A 159 -6.18 21.86 -14.90
CA PRO A 159 -7.11 22.82 -15.47
C PRO A 159 -6.52 24.22 -15.49
#